data_e01e6e115be38de27d7f7a770bb5661a
#
_entry.id   e01e6e115be38de27d7f7a770bb5661a
#
_cell.length_a   1.000
_cell.length_b   1.000
_cell.length_c   1.000
_cell.angle_alpha   90.00
_cell.angle_beta   90.00
_cell.angle_gamma   90.00
#
_symmetry.space_group_name_H-M   'P 1'
#
loop_
_entity.id
_entity.type
_entity.pdbx_description
1 polymer ?
#
loop_
_entity_poly.entity_id
_entity_poly.type
_entity_poly.pdbx_seq_one_letter_code
_entity_poly.pdbx_strand_id
1 'polypeptide(L)'
;LASDVSLFFGEELVGSRRVSVGPTNTASLVFVASQQTNGVFRMQLNSDDALAVDNTGSVLSLPRRDVKALLVTSGNAFLEKALRSMPKLDLTVAATLTDPDPSADVVILDAVQPRAWPSGNVLAIHTQSTNWFRPSGTLEAPPIVDWKSTHALLRFVNFDNVQLAKAMNATLPTWMTPLVESPSAPMLAAGEHDGQRAVWVGFNPLDSTWPLRVSFPIFIANAMDWLSPEVGTSFRAGESFAIRMADEESTVTVTLPNGSEEPTQTTANGELIFANTFQQGVYRAVLGTNEVAFCVNLLDASESAIGPREELQLGEYGRVEATVQLDADKEAWRWIAMLCLGFLMFEWWFYHRRTA
;
A
#
# COMPACT_ATOMS: atom_id res chain seq x y z
N LEU A 1 -15.84 15.82 -15.97
CA LEU A 1 -16.18 14.43 -16.27
C LEU A 1 -17.37 14.00 -15.43
N ALA A 2 -18.40 13.42 -16.05
CA ALA A 2 -19.47 12.73 -15.34
C ALA A 2 -19.51 11.30 -15.86
N SER A 3 -19.31 10.32 -14.97
CA SER A 3 -19.20 8.92 -15.35
C SER A 3 -19.79 8.02 -14.27
N ASP A 4 -20.13 6.80 -14.63
CA ASP A 4 -20.56 5.79 -13.68
C ASP A 4 -19.36 4.92 -13.28
N VAL A 5 -19.19 4.73 -11.97
CA VAL A 5 -18.21 3.82 -11.39
C VAL A 5 -18.92 2.59 -10.88
N SER A 6 -18.56 1.45 -11.42
CA SER A 6 -19.14 0.15 -11.08
C SER A 6 -18.15 -0.69 -10.27
N LEU A 7 -18.63 -1.36 -9.23
CA LEU A 7 -17.88 -2.32 -8.43
C LEU A 7 -18.39 -3.73 -8.72
N PHE A 8 -17.49 -4.61 -9.08
CA PHE A 8 -17.75 -6.03 -9.29
C PHE A 8 -17.05 -6.87 -8.25
N PHE A 9 -17.63 -8.00 -7.90
CA PHE A 9 -16.98 -9.08 -7.16
C PHE A 9 -16.93 -10.32 -8.08
N GLY A 10 -15.74 -10.67 -8.55
CA GLY A 10 -15.64 -11.56 -9.70
C GLY A 10 -16.34 -10.96 -10.92
N GLU A 11 -17.36 -11.65 -11.42
CA GLU A 11 -18.21 -11.19 -12.53
C GLU A 11 -19.54 -10.56 -12.08
N GLU A 12 -19.86 -10.61 -10.78
CA GLU A 12 -21.12 -10.09 -10.23
C GLU A 12 -21.02 -8.59 -9.93
N LEU A 13 -22.00 -7.81 -10.40
CA LEU A 13 -22.11 -6.38 -10.09
C LEU A 13 -22.59 -6.20 -8.66
N VAL A 14 -21.73 -5.67 -7.80
CA VAL A 14 -22.02 -5.36 -6.40
C VAL A 14 -22.74 -4.02 -6.25
N GLY A 15 -22.37 -3.04 -7.07
CA GLY A 15 -22.98 -1.72 -7.05
C GLY A 15 -22.42 -0.78 -8.10
N SER A 16 -23.17 0.27 -8.40
CA SER A 16 -22.73 1.33 -9.31
C SER A 16 -23.11 2.69 -8.72
N ARG A 17 -22.24 3.68 -8.91
CA ARG A 17 -22.46 5.06 -8.46
C ARG A 17 -22.01 6.04 -9.52
N ARG A 18 -22.84 7.05 -9.76
CA ARG A 18 -22.47 8.16 -10.63
C ARG A 18 -21.58 9.14 -9.90
N VAL A 19 -20.49 9.52 -10.54
CA VAL A 19 -19.54 10.50 -10.04
C VAL A 19 -19.40 11.65 -11.04
N SER A 20 -19.29 12.87 -10.53
CA SER A 20 -18.99 14.06 -11.33
C SER A 20 -17.77 14.73 -10.75
N VAL A 21 -16.71 14.85 -11.57
CA VAL A 21 -15.43 15.43 -11.16
C VAL A 21 -15.11 16.60 -12.08
N GLY A 22 -14.89 17.78 -11.49
CA GLY A 22 -14.43 18.96 -12.21
C GLY A 22 -12.95 18.85 -12.61
N PRO A 23 -12.47 19.74 -13.49
CA PRO A 23 -11.05 19.82 -13.81
C PRO A 23 -10.21 20.02 -12.54
N THR A 24 -9.09 19.31 -12.41
CA THR A 24 -8.17 19.35 -11.26
C THR A 24 -8.74 18.88 -9.91
N ASN A 25 -9.98 18.40 -9.85
CA ASN A 25 -10.60 17.90 -8.64
C ASN A 25 -10.50 16.38 -8.54
N THR A 26 -10.53 15.88 -7.31
CA THR A 26 -10.64 14.45 -6.99
C THR A 26 -11.97 14.17 -6.31
N ALA A 27 -12.52 12.98 -6.54
CA ALA A 27 -13.69 12.50 -5.83
C ALA A 27 -13.38 11.15 -5.17
N SER A 28 -13.82 10.98 -3.92
CA SER A 28 -13.70 9.71 -3.22
C SER A 28 -15.03 9.00 -3.22
N LEU A 29 -15.01 7.72 -3.57
CA LEU A 29 -16.17 6.83 -3.52
C LEU A 29 -15.92 5.72 -2.51
N VAL A 30 -16.95 5.40 -1.73
CA VAL A 30 -16.91 4.29 -0.78
C VAL A 30 -18.03 3.33 -1.12
N PHE A 31 -17.68 2.09 -1.44
CA PHE A 31 -18.62 0.99 -1.57
C PHE A 31 -18.57 0.14 -0.30
N VAL A 32 -19.70 -0.30 0.17
CA VAL A 32 -19.84 -1.23 1.28
C VAL A 32 -20.38 -2.53 0.73
N ALA A 33 -19.58 -3.59 0.84
CA ALA A 33 -19.94 -4.92 0.39
C ALA A 33 -19.69 -5.93 1.51
N SER A 34 -20.58 -6.89 1.69
CA SER A 34 -20.36 -8.05 2.55
C SER A 34 -19.74 -9.16 1.73
N GLN A 35 -18.70 -9.79 2.27
CA GLN A 35 -17.98 -10.85 1.60
C GLN A 35 -17.88 -12.07 2.52
N GLN A 36 -18.10 -13.26 1.97
CA GLN A 36 -18.00 -14.52 2.69
C GLN A 36 -16.91 -15.45 2.13
N THR A 37 -16.45 -15.19 0.91
CA THR A 37 -15.45 -15.99 0.17
C THR A 37 -14.30 -15.14 -0.31
N ASN A 38 -13.14 -15.76 -0.55
CA ASN A 38 -12.03 -15.12 -1.24
C ASN A 38 -12.47 -14.67 -2.63
N GLY A 39 -12.03 -13.50 -3.07
CA GLY A 39 -12.36 -13.02 -4.39
C GLY A 39 -11.70 -11.70 -4.74
N VAL A 40 -11.88 -11.28 -5.97
CA VAL A 40 -11.35 -10.03 -6.49
C VAL A 40 -12.48 -9.02 -6.60
N PHE A 41 -12.31 -7.88 -5.95
CA PHE A 41 -13.12 -6.70 -6.27
C PHE A 41 -12.47 -5.96 -7.41
N ARG A 42 -13.24 -5.70 -8.45
CA ARG A 42 -12.83 -4.90 -9.60
C ARG A 42 -13.69 -3.65 -9.67
N MET A 43 -13.04 -2.50 -9.63
CA MET A 43 -13.68 -1.22 -9.87
C MET A 43 -13.47 -0.83 -11.33
N GLN A 44 -14.51 -0.38 -11.98
CA GLN A 44 -14.48 0.05 -13.38
C GLN A 44 -15.12 1.43 -13.51
N LEU A 45 -14.36 2.36 -14.05
CA LEU A 45 -14.84 3.67 -14.49
C LEU A 45 -15.33 3.54 -15.91
N ASN A 46 -16.59 3.86 -16.15
CA ASN A 46 -17.19 3.82 -17.49
C ASN A 46 -16.93 5.15 -18.21
N SER A 47 -15.69 5.35 -18.64
CA SER A 47 -15.21 6.54 -19.36
C SER A 47 -14.67 6.14 -20.72
N ASP A 48 -15.00 6.92 -21.73
CA ASP A 48 -14.39 6.82 -23.06
C ASP A 48 -13.31 7.91 -23.16
N ASP A 49 -12.10 7.56 -22.73
CA ASP A 49 -10.95 8.44 -22.72
C ASP A 49 -9.73 7.81 -23.43
N ALA A 50 -8.64 8.57 -23.50
CA ALA A 50 -7.46 8.16 -24.26
C ALA A 50 -6.60 7.09 -23.56
N LEU A 51 -6.86 6.77 -22.28
CA LEU A 51 -6.09 5.80 -21.49
C LEU A 51 -7.02 4.80 -20.79
N ALA A 52 -7.62 3.88 -21.55
CA ALA A 52 -8.59 2.92 -21.03
C ALA A 52 -8.04 1.99 -19.92
N VAL A 53 -6.72 1.85 -19.80
CA VAL A 53 -6.10 0.95 -18.81
C VAL A 53 -6.23 1.48 -17.38
N ASP A 54 -6.26 2.79 -17.16
CA ASP A 54 -6.41 3.37 -15.81
C ASP A 54 -7.90 3.44 -15.37
N ASN A 55 -8.82 3.13 -16.25
CA ASN A 55 -10.24 3.04 -15.95
C ASN A 55 -10.63 1.80 -15.12
N THR A 56 -9.67 0.90 -14.83
CA THR A 56 -9.93 -0.31 -14.05
C THR A 56 -8.94 -0.46 -12.93
N GLY A 57 -9.42 -0.80 -11.74
CA GLY A 57 -8.59 -1.16 -10.60
C GLY A 57 -9.11 -2.42 -9.93
N SER A 58 -8.21 -3.28 -9.48
CA SER A 58 -8.55 -4.54 -8.84
C SER A 58 -7.92 -4.65 -7.46
N VAL A 59 -8.63 -5.23 -6.52
CA VAL A 59 -8.10 -5.57 -5.20
C VAL A 59 -8.54 -6.97 -4.81
N LEU A 60 -7.59 -7.78 -4.38
CA LEU A 60 -7.89 -9.08 -3.82
C LEU A 60 -8.44 -8.88 -2.41
N SER A 61 -9.57 -9.46 -2.12
CA SER A 61 -10.16 -9.48 -0.79
C SER A 61 -10.22 -10.92 -0.29
N LEU A 62 -9.46 -11.16 0.75
CA LEU A 62 -9.42 -12.44 1.45
C LEU A 62 -10.24 -12.30 2.73
N PRO A 63 -11.09 -13.27 3.10
CA PRO A 63 -11.66 -13.30 4.43
C PRO A 63 -10.51 -13.31 5.44
N ARG A 64 -10.59 -12.46 6.43
CA ARG A 64 -9.58 -12.43 7.50
C ARG A 64 -9.42 -13.84 8.08
N ARG A 65 -8.20 -14.37 7.99
CA ARG A 65 -7.83 -15.61 8.69
C ARG A 65 -7.75 -15.36 10.18
N ASP A 66 -7.90 -16.40 10.96
CA ASP A 66 -7.63 -16.31 12.40
C ASP A 66 -6.14 -16.08 12.60
N VAL A 67 -5.79 -14.99 13.29
CA VAL A 67 -4.41 -14.64 13.63
C VAL A 67 -4.06 -15.35 14.94
N LYS A 68 -3.02 -16.17 14.93
CA LYS A 68 -2.50 -16.80 16.13
C LYS A 68 -1.56 -15.84 16.86
N ALA A 69 -1.91 -15.47 18.07
CA ALA A 69 -1.09 -14.61 18.90
C ALA A 69 -0.67 -15.29 20.19
N LEU A 70 0.61 -15.18 20.54
CA LEU A 70 1.15 -15.64 21.82
C LEU A 70 1.44 -14.42 22.70
N LEU A 71 0.66 -14.25 23.76
CA LEU A 71 0.91 -13.25 24.79
C LEU A 71 1.78 -13.85 25.90
N VAL A 72 2.98 -13.33 26.05
CA VAL A 72 3.90 -13.68 27.15
C VAL A 72 3.85 -12.57 28.18
N THR A 73 3.25 -12.84 29.34
CA THR A 73 3.01 -11.83 30.39
C THR A 73 3.02 -12.45 31.78
N SER A 74 3.39 -11.67 32.77
CA SER A 74 3.20 -12.04 34.19
C SER A 74 1.79 -11.70 34.72
N GLY A 75 0.96 -11.08 33.89
CA GLY A 75 -0.42 -10.69 34.17
C GLY A 75 -0.70 -9.23 33.81
N ASN A 76 -1.47 -9.00 32.74
CA ASN A 76 -1.93 -7.70 32.29
C ASN A 76 -3.35 -7.80 31.79
N ALA A 77 -4.31 -7.60 32.70
CA ALA A 77 -5.73 -7.77 32.37
C ALA A 77 -6.23 -6.78 31.30
N PHE A 78 -5.67 -5.59 31.20
CA PHE A 78 -6.08 -4.61 30.16
C PHE A 78 -5.63 -5.08 28.78
N LEU A 79 -4.39 -5.53 28.65
CA LEU A 79 -3.83 -6.04 27.41
C LEU A 79 -4.55 -7.32 26.96
N GLU A 80 -4.70 -8.28 27.88
CA GLU A 80 -5.40 -9.53 27.60
C GLU A 80 -6.85 -9.29 27.17
N LYS A 81 -7.56 -8.37 27.84
CA LYS A 81 -8.93 -8.02 27.50
C LYS A 81 -9.04 -7.32 26.15
N ALA A 82 -8.11 -6.41 25.84
CA ALA A 82 -8.05 -5.76 24.55
C ALA A 82 -7.84 -6.79 23.41
N LEU A 83 -6.89 -7.72 23.57
CA LEU A 83 -6.64 -8.77 22.60
C LEU A 83 -7.83 -9.73 22.44
N ARG A 84 -8.43 -10.19 23.55
CA ARG A 84 -9.60 -11.10 23.50
C ARG A 84 -10.86 -10.45 22.92
N SER A 85 -10.94 -9.13 22.88
CA SER A 85 -12.05 -8.42 22.24
C SER A 85 -11.95 -8.36 20.70
N MET A 86 -10.81 -8.74 20.15
CA MET A 86 -10.59 -8.70 18.71
C MET A 86 -11.23 -9.94 18.04
N PRO A 87 -12.02 -9.73 16.98
CA PRO A 87 -12.55 -10.84 16.21
C PRO A 87 -11.42 -11.58 15.49
N LYS A 88 -11.52 -12.90 15.40
CA LYS A 88 -10.57 -13.75 14.68
C LYS A 88 -9.11 -13.69 15.19
N LEU A 89 -8.94 -13.45 16.49
CA LEU A 89 -7.67 -13.59 17.17
C LEU A 89 -7.70 -14.84 18.04
N ASP A 90 -6.86 -15.82 17.72
CA ASP A 90 -6.60 -17.01 18.55
C ASP A 90 -5.46 -16.66 19.51
N LEU A 91 -5.84 -16.37 20.77
CA LEU A 91 -4.90 -15.88 21.78
C LEU A 91 -4.50 -17.00 22.74
N THR A 92 -3.22 -17.36 22.70
CA THR A 92 -2.56 -18.18 23.71
C THR A 92 -1.84 -17.28 24.72
N VAL A 93 -1.97 -17.56 26.00
CA VAL A 93 -1.29 -16.78 27.08
C VAL A 93 -0.31 -17.69 27.80
N ALA A 94 0.92 -17.22 27.96
CA ALA A 94 1.99 -17.92 28.68
C ALA A 94 2.72 -16.97 29.62
N ALA A 95 3.30 -17.52 30.70
CA ALA A 95 4.12 -16.71 31.61
C ALA A 95 5.56 -16.51 31.13
N THR A 96 6.06 -17.42 30.29
CA THR A 96 7.42 -17.38 29.74
C THR A 96 7.44 -17.82 28.29
N LEU A 97 8.33 -17.25 27.49
CA LEU A 97 8.62 -17.73 26.14
C LEU A 97 9.58 -18.92 26.24
N THR A 98 9.07 -20.12 25.97
CA THR A 98 9.86 -21.38 26.04
C THR A 98 10.55 -21.67 24.71
N ASP A 99 9.89 -21.37 23.62
CA ASP A 99 10.36 -21.59 22.25
C ASP A 99 10.54 -20.23 21.54
N PRO A 100 11.72 -19.93 21.01
CA PRO A 100 11.91 -18.72 20.22
C PRO A 100 11.22 -18.73 18.87
N ASP A 101 10.82 -19.90 18.39
CA ASP A 101 10.06 -20.07 17.13
C ASP A 101 8.67 -20.66 17.39
N PRO A 102 7.80 -19.96 18.12
CA PRO A 102 6.45 -20.43 18.38
C PRO A 102 5.63 -20.43 17.08
N SER A 103 4.71 -21.40 16.97
CA SER A 103 3.77 -21.47 15.84
C SER A 103 2.70 -20.37 15.90
N ALA A 104 3.12 -19.14 16.21
CA ALA A 104 2.27 -17.95 16.31
C ALA A 104 2.66 -16.92 15.25
N ASP A 105 1.66 -16.25 14.66
CA ASP A 105 1.88 -15.18 13.69
C ASP A 105 2.47 -13.94 14.36
N VAL A 106 2.08 -13.68 15.62
CA VAL A 106 2.56 -12.53 16.40
C VAL A 106 2.88 -12.96 17.83
N VAL A 107 4.05 -12.56 18.31
CA VAL A 107 4.47 -12.72 19.72
C VAL A 107 4.35 -11.38 20.44
N ILE A 108 3.66 -11.34 21.55
CA ILE A 108 3.48 -10.15 22.38
C ILE A 108 4.25 -10.38 23.67
N LEU A 109 5.29 -9.59 23.88
CA LEU A 109 6.12 -9.62 25.10
C LEU A 109 5.69 -8.46 26.01
N ASP A 110 5.09 -8.75 27.15
CA ASP A 110 4.60 -7.77 28.11
C ASP A 110 5.44 -7.77 29.37
N ALA A 111 6.37 -6.82 29.47
CA ALA A 111 7.33 -6.66 30.54
C ALA A 111 8.15 -7.93 30.86
N VAL A 112 8.33 -8.79 29.88
CA VAL A 112 9.07 -10.04 29.98
C VAL A 112 10.31 -9.97 29.11
N GLN A 113 11.45 -10.39 29.68
CA GLN A 113 12.70 -10.50 28.92
C GLN A 113 12.88 -11.97 28.46
N PRO A 114 12.74 -12.24 27.14
CA PRO A 114 12.93 -13.59 26.63
C PRO A 114 14.41 -13.97 26.64
N ARG A 115 14.72 -15.26 26.81
CA ARG A 115 16.10 -15.79 26.71
C ARG A 115 16.65 -15.68 25.30
N ALA A 116 15.81 -15.90 24.29
CA ALA A 116 16.08 -15.71 22.89
C ALA A 116 14.97 -14.87 22.28
N TRP A 117 15.32 -13.99 21.34
CA TRP A 117 14.33 -13.17 20.64
C TRP A 117 13.49 -14.05 19.72
N PRO A 118 12.15 -13.88 19.67
CA PRO A 118 11.29 -14.68 18.80
C PRO A 118 11.57 -14.40 17.32
N SER A 119 11.40 -15.43 16.48
CA SER A 119 11.62 -15.35 15.03
C SER A 119 10.47 -14.69 14.25
N GLY A 120 9.26 -14.64 14.83
CA GLY A 120 8.07 -14.03 14.23
C GLY A 120 7.94 -12.54 14.47
N ASN A 121 6.82 -11.94 14.03
CA ASN A 121 6.53 -10.53 14.29
C ASN A 121 6.26 -10.29 15.77
N VAL A 122 6.73 -9.14 16.30
CA VAL A 122 6.79 -8.90 17.74
C VAL A 122 6.17 -7.56 18.14
N LEU A 123 5.29 -7.61 19.15
CA LEU A 123 4.92 -6.45 19.96
C LEU A 123 5.67 -6.53 21.30
N ALA A 124 6.71 -5.71 21.47
CA ALA A 124 7.55 -5.66 22.67
C ALA A 124 7.13 -4.49 23.56
N ILE A 125 6.44 -4.77 24.66
CA ILE A 125 5.97 -3.77 25.61
C ILE A 125 6.89 -3.80 26.84
N HIS A 126 7.56 -2.70 27.12
CA HIS A 126 8.49 -2.58 28.24
C HIS A 126 9.50 -3.74 28.31
N THR A 127 9.91 -4.22 27.15
CA THR A 127 10.80 -5.36 26.99
C THR A 127 12.15 -4.89 26.49
N GLN A 128 13.22 -5.44 27.07
CA GLN A 128 14.61 -5.17 26.72
C GLN A 128 15.15 -6.25 25.78
N SER A 129 16.04 -5.85 24.90
CA SER A 129 16.80 -6.77 24.06
C SER A 129 18.21 -6.20 23.86
N THR A 130 19.21 -7.03 24.06
CA THR A 130 20.62 -6.62 23.88
C THR A 130 20.95 -6.27 22.43
N ASN A 131 20.22 -6.85 21.49
CA ASN A 131 20.45 -6.64 20.06
C ASN A 131 19.59 -5.51 19.45
N TRP A 132 18.36 -5.33 19.96
CA TRP A 132 17.38 -4.43 19.35
C TRP A 132 17.06 -3.20 20.19
N PHE A 133 16.86 -3.36 21.51
CA PHE A 133 16.45 -2.27 22.40
C PHE A 133 17.40 -2.20 23.58
N ARG A 134 18.49 -1.47 23.41
CA ARG A 134 19.49 -1.35 24.47
C ARG A 134 19.06 -0.32 25.51
N PRO A 135 18.79 -0.73 26.75
CA PRO A 135 18.43 0.19 27.80
C PRO A 135 19.63 1.07 28.13
N SER A 136 19.40 2.38 28.24
CA SER A 136 20.41 3.37 28.71
C SER A 136 20.02 4.04 30.02
N GLY A 137 18.83 3.70 30.56
CA GLY A 137 18.34 4.23 31.82
C GLY A 137 16.83 4.20 31.94
N THR A 138 16.31 4.79 32.99
CA THR A 138 14.89 4.99 33.28
C THR A 138 14.58 6.48 33.32
N LEU A 139 13.47 6.89 32.74
CA LEU A 139 12.95 8.25 32.81
C LEU A 139 11.78 8.27 33.79
N GLU A 140 11.82 9.22 34.73
CA GLU A 140 10.73 9.45 35.68
C GLU A 140 9.75 10.47 35.10
N ALA A 141 8.47 10.09 35.05
CA ALA A 141 7.33 10.90 34.56
C ALA A 141 7.60 11.64 33.23
N PRO A 142 8.13 10.99 32.19
CA PRO A 142 8.40 11.68 30.92
C PRO A 142 7.10 12.14 30.27
N PRO A 143 7.00 13.40 29.81
CA PRO A 143 5.85 13.86 29.07
C PRO A 143 5.89 13.31 27.61
N ILE A 144 4.75 12.96 27.07
CA ILE A 144 4.61 12.71 25.63
C ILE A 144 4.38 14.06 24.96
N VAL A 145 5.23 14.42 23.99
CA VAL A 145 5.21 15.76 23.35
C VAL A 145 4.84 15.70 21.87
N ASP A 146 5.10 14.58 21.20
CA ASP A 146 4.80 14.43 19.79
C ASP A 146 4.47 12.98 19.43
N TRP A 147 3.60 12.80 18.43
CA TRP A 147 3.28 11.50 17.85
C TRP A 147 2.88 11.60 16.38
N LYS A 148 3.31 10.64 15.59
CA LYS A 148 3.08 10.57 14.14
C LYS A 148 1.72 9.97 13.83
N SER A 149 0.65 10.74 13.93
CA SER A 149 -0.74 10.31 13.71
C SER A 149 -1.04 9.79 12.30
N THR A 150 -0.16 10.09 11.33
CA THR A 150 -0.27 9.58 9.94
C THR A 150 0.17 8.13 9.80
N HIS A 151 0.92 7.58 10.77
CA HIS A 151 1.35 6.19 10.73
C HIS A 151 0.19 5.24 11.06
N ALA A 152 0.11 4.09 10.37
CA ALA A 152 -0.98 3.12 10.52
C ALA A 152 -1.21 2.69 11.99
N LEU A 153 -0.16 2.49 12.75
CA LEU A 153 -0.22 2.14 14.19
C LEU A 153 -0.94 3.18 15.05
N LEU A 154 -0.85 4.46 14.67
CA LEU A 154 -1.39 5.58 15.44
C LEU A 154 -2.68 6.15 14.84
N ARG A 155 -3.27 5.46 13.88
CA ARG A 155 -4.54 5.87 13.31
C ARG A 155 -5.65 5.84 14.37
N PHE A 156 -6.30 6.98 14.61
CA PHE A 156 -7.29 7.19 15.68
C PHE A 156 -6.75 7.02 17.11
N VAL A 157 -5.43 6.98 17.30
CA VAL A 157 -4.77 6.94 18.60
C VAL A 157 -4.40 8.37 18.99
N ASN A 158 -4.75 8.73 20.22
CA ASN A 158 -4.45 10.04 20.81
C ASN A 158 -3.77 9.81 22.16
N PHE A 159 -2.71 10.57 22.41
CA PHE A 159 -1.97 10.56 23.68
C PHE A 159 -2.24 11.77 24.56
N ASP A 160 -3.22 12.62 24.21
CA ASP A 160 -3.60 13.75 25.05
C ASP A 160 -3.98 13.27 26.46
N ASN A 161 -3.38 13.91 27.46
CA ASN A 161 -3.58 13.59 28.87
C ASN A 161 -3.19 12.13 29.27
N VAL A 162 -2.37 11.45 28.48
CA VAL A 162 -1.72 10.20 28.91
C VAL A 162 -0.53 10.57 29.79
N GLN A 163 -0.56 10.08 31.01
CA GLN A 163 0.54 10.27 31.97
C GLN A 163 1.30 8.95 32.13
N LEU A 164 2.62 9.05 32.08
CA LEU A 164 3.55 7.95 32.33
C LEU A 164 4.21 8.14 33.69
N ALA A 165 4.21 7.13 34.54
CA ALA A 165 4.99 7.18 35.77
C ALA A 165 6.46 6.97 35.47
N LYS A 166 6.79 5.98 34.63
CA LYS A 166 8.15 5.64 34.23
C LYS A 166 8.20 5.20 32.80
N ALA A 167 9.35 5.42 32.15
CA ALA A 167 9.63 4.86 30.83
C ALA A 167 11.10 4.43 30.73
N MET A 168 11.37 3.49 29.87
CA MET A 168 12.71 3.05 29.54
C MET A 168 13.34 4.02 28.56
N ASN A 169 14.52 4.52 28.90
CA ASN A 169 15.37 5.16 27.91
C ASN A 169 16.15 4.07 27.18
N ALA A 170 15.92 3.93 25.89
CA ALA A 170 16.57 2.91 25.07
C ALA A 170 17.09 3.48 23.77
N THR A 171 18.23 2.96 23.34
CA THR A 171 18.75 3.22 21.99
C THR A 171 18.08 2.24 21.02
N LEU A 172 17.39 2.80 20.03
CA LEU A 172 16.72 2.03 18.98
C LEU A 172 17.68 1.73 17.82
N PRO A 173 17.49 0.61 17.11
CA PRO A 173 18.21 0.34 15.87
C PRO A 173 17.79 1.30 14.76
N THR A 174 18.66 1.49 13.77
CA THR A 174 18.47 2.46 12.68
C THR A 174 17.27 2.15 11.76
N TRP A 175 16.84 0.90 11.72
CA TRP A 175 15.68 0.46 10.95
C TRP A 175 14.33 0.73 11.64
N MET A 176 14.33 1.12 12.92
CA MET A 176 13.12 1.52 13.63
C MET A 176 12.87 3.03 13.54
N THR A 177 11.62 3.39 13.31
CA THR A 177 11.16 4.77 13.29
C THR A 177 10.48 5.11 14.61
N PRO A 178 10.91 6.15 15.34
CA PRO A 178 10.17 6.68 16.48
C PRO A 178 8.81 7.21 16.03
N LEU A 179 7.76 6.79 16.73
CA LEU A 179 6.37 7.17 16.43
C LEU A 179 5.73 8.03 17.52
N VAL A 180 6.16 7.84 18.78
CA VAL A 180 5.74 8.64 19.93
C VAL A 180 7.00 9.04 20.68
N GLU A 181 7.14 10.31 20.98
CA GLU A 181 8.38 10.86 21.52
C GLU A 181 8.15 11.68 22.80
N SER A 182 9.10 11.58 23.70
CA SER A 182 9.37 12.50 24.80
C SER A 182 10.57 13.39 24.42
N PRO A 183 10.81 14.54 25.06
CA PRO A 183 11.97 15.38 24.76
C PRO A 183 13.33 14.67 24.86
N SER A 184 13.40 13.59 25.62
CA SER A 184 14.66 12.88 25.93
C SER A 184 14.79 11.49 25.31
N ALA A 185 13.68 10.86 24.88
CA ALA A 185 13.72 9.51 24.34
C ALA A 185 12.44 9.14 23.55
N PRO A 186 12.53 8.17 22.64
CA PRO A 186 11.35 7.57 22.02
C PRO A 186 10.54 6.79 23.06
N MET A 187 9.21 6.89 22.97
CA MET A 187 8.27 6.18 23.84
C MET A 187 7.62 5.00 23.11
N LEU A 188 7.48 5.09 21.79
CA LEU A 188 6.98 4.05 20.92
C LEU A 188 7.69 4.12 19.57
N ALA A 189 8.07 2.98 19.04
CA ALA A 189 8.71 2.88 17.74
C ALA A 189 8.28 1.62 17.01
N ALA A 190 8.40 1.63 15.68
CA ALA A 190 8.12 0.48 14.85
C ALA A 190 9.07 0.41 13.66
N GLY A 191 9.26 -0.77 13.14
CA GLY A 191 10.10 -0.99 11.95
C GLY A 191 10.07 -2.44 11.50
N GLU A 192 10.74 -2.69 10.37
CA GLU A 192 10.88 -4.01 9.76
C GLU A 192 12.35 -4.27 9.48
N HIS A 193 12.81 -5.47 9.79
CA HIS A 193 14.18 -5.92 9.58
C HIS A 193 14.18 -7.41 9.23
N ASP A 194 14.80 -7.76 8.12
CA ASP A 194 14.88 -9.14 7.60
C ASP A 194 13.50 -9.84 7.52
N GLY A 195 12.48 -9.08 7.06
CA GLY A 195 11.11 -9.59 6.94
C GLY A 195 10.35 -9.73 8.27
N GLN A 196 10.98 -9.40 9.41
CA GLN A 196 10.35 -9.39 10.71
C GLN A 196 9.89 -7.97 11.09
N ARG A 197 8.63 -7.82 11.46
CA ARG A 197 8.09 -6.55 11.97
C ARG A 197 8.15 -6.51 13.47
N ALA A 198 8.56 -5.36 14.00
CA ALA A 198 8.60 -5.13 15.43
C ALA A 198 7.93 -3.80 15.79
N VAL A 199 7.10 -3.82 16.81
CA VAL A 199 6.58 -2.64 17.50
C VAL A 199 7.15 -2.64 18.92
N TRP A 200 7.77 -1.54 19.32
CA TRP A 200 8.32 -1.40 20.66
C TRP A 200 7.60 -0.27 21.42
N VAL A 201 7.21 -0.55 22.65
CA VAL A 201 6.64 0.40 23.61
C VAL A 201 7.59 0.49 24.79
N GLY A 202 8.18 1.65 25.01
CA GLY A 202 9.25 1.89 25.99
C GLY A 202 8.78 2.03 27.44
N PHE A 203 7.49 1.88 27.71
CA PHE A 203 6.94 1.97 29.06
C PHE A 203 5.97 0.83 29.34
N ASN A 204 5.78 0.52 30.62
CA ASN A 204 4.75 -0.42 31.04
C ASN A 204 3.39 0.30 31.03
N PRO A 205 2.41 -0.15 30.25
CA PRO A 205 1.07 0.45 30.25
C PRO A 205 0.43 0.49 31.65
N LEU A 206 0.72 -0.46 32.52
CA LEU A 206 0.20 -0.49 33.89
C LEU A 206 0.76 0.65 34.77
N ASP A 207 1.92 1.21 34.40
CA ASP A 207 2.52 2.37 35.05
C ASP A 207 2.10 3.68 34.34
N SER A 208 0.94 3.67 33.67
CA SER A 208 0.41 4.82 32.96
C SER A 208 -1.12 4.92 33.05
N THR A 209 -1.65 6.06 32.65
CA THR A 209 -3.11 6.25 32.51
C THR A 209 -3.64 5.77 31.17
N TRP A 210 -2.78 5.26 30.27
CA TRP A 210 -3.16 4.90 28.90
C TRP A 210 -4.19 3.75 28.81
N PRO A 211 -4.10 2.65 29.57
CA PRO A 211 -5.09 1.57 29.53
C PRO A 211 -6.52 2.00 29.88
N LEU A 212 -6.69 3.15 30.53
CA LEU A 212 -7.99 3.74 30.88
C LEU A 212 -8.55 4.61 29.75
N ARG A 213 -7.83 4.76 28.64
CA ARG A 213 -8.23 5.56 27.47
C ARG A 213 -8.67 4.66 26.32
N VAL A 214 -9.62 5.16 25.52
CA VAL A 214 -10.11 4.45 24.32
C VAL A 214 -8.98 4.24 23.29
N SER A 215 -7.98 5.13 23.27
CA SER A 215 -6.82 5.00 22.38
C SER A 215 -5.98 3.75 22.63
N PHE A 216 -6.00 3.16 23.84
CA PHE A 216 -5.24 1.94 24.13
C PHE A 216 -5.73 0.71 23.35
N PRO A 217 -7.00 0.28 23.45
CA PRO A 217 -7.48 -0.85 22.64
C PRO A 217 -7.43 -0.56 21.13
N ILE A 218 -7.59 0.69 20.68
CA ILE A 218 -7.40 1.05 19.27
C ILE A 218 -5.95 0.81 18.84
N PHE A 219 -4.98 1.23 19.66
CA PHE A 219 -3.56 0.97 19.38
C PHE A 219 -3.27 -0.54 19.30
N ILE A 220 -3.78 -1.33 20.26
CA ILE A 220 -3.57 -2.78 20.25
C ILE A 220 -4.15 -3.40 18.96
N ALA A 221 -5.34 -2.97 18.53
CA ALA A 221 -5.93 -3.44 17.28
C ALA A 221 -5.06 -3.06 16.06
N ASN A 222 -4.64 -1.78 15.98
CA ASN A 222 -3.76 -1.33 14.92
C ASN A 222 -2.40 -2.07 14.92
N ALA A 223 -1.86 -2.37 16.11
CA ALA A 223 -0.59 -3.10 16.25
C ALA A 223 -0.73 -4.53 15.74
N MET A 224 -1.83 -5.21 16.06
CA MET A 224 -2.09 -6.56 15.56
C MET A 224 -2.30 -6.56 14.03
N ASP A 225 -3.06 -5.62 13.48
CA ASP A 225 -3.25 -5.47 12.03
C ASP A 225 -1.91 -5.17 11.33
N TRP A 226 -1.04 -4.37 11.93
CA TRP A 226 0.26 -4.02 11.34
C TRP A 226 1.28 -5.16 11.44
N LEU A 227 1.30 -5.90 12.56
CA LEU A 227 2.19 -7.05 12.79
C LEU A 227 1.73 -8.31 12.07
N SER A 228 0.46 -8.41 11.72
CA SER A 228 -0.11 -9.53 10.97
C SER A 228 -0.75 -8.99 9.69
N PRO A 229 0.04 -8.37 8.79
CA PRO A 229 -0.52 -7.85 7.57
C PRO A 229 -1.15 -8.99 6.79
N GLU A 230 -2.35 -8.77 6.31
CA GLU A 230 -2.81 -9.53 5.16
C GLU A 230 -1.74 -9.35 4.08
N VAL A 231 -1.26 -10.45 3.52
CA VAL A 231 -0.24 -10.42 2.45
C VAL A 231 -0.64 -9.32 1.48
N GLY A 232 0.27 -8.37 1.23
CA GLY A 232 -0.01 -7.24 0.35
C GLY A 232 -0.55 -7.77 -0.97
N THR A 233 -1.81 -7.48 -1.24
CA THR A 233 -2.56 -8.10 -2.33
C THR A 233 -2.69 -7.16 -3.52
N SER A 234 -2.08 -5.96 -3.44
CA SER A 234 -2.13 -4.96 -4.50
C SER A 234 -0.79 -4.23 -4.64
N PHE A 235 -0.27 -4.22 -5.86
CA PHE A 235 1.00 -3.60 -6.24
C PHE A 235 0.80 -2.65 -7.41
N ARG A 236 1.77 -1.77 -7.65
CA ARG A 236 1.77 -0.89 -8.83
C ARG A 236 2.38 -1.60 -10.03
N ALA A 237 1.90 -1.27 -11.21
CA ALA A 237 2.52 -1.73 -12.46
C ALA A 237 3.98 -1.28 -12.55
N GLY A 238 4.88 -2.20 -12.94
CA GLY A 238 6.32 -1.95 -13.01
C GLY A 238 7.06 -2.00 -11.66
N GLU A 239 6.37 -2.18 -10.54
CA GLU A 239 6.97 -2.33 -9.21
C GLU A 239 7.28 -3.82 -8.95
N SER A 240 8.52 -4.12 -8.56
CA SER A 240 8.85 -5.47 -8.08
C SER A 240 8.32 -5.65 -6.67
N PHE A 241 7.82 -6.84 -6.38
CA PHE A 241 7.37 -7.20 -5.05
C PHE A 241 8.04 -8.48 -4.56
N ALA A 242 8.01 -8.68 -3.25
CA ALA A 242 8.52 -9.84 -2.58
C ALA A 242 7.43 -10.49 -1.71
N ILE A 243 7.23 -11.80 -1.88
CA ILE A 243 6.27 -12.58 -1.09
C ILE A 243 6.96 -13.86 -0.62
N ARG A 244 6.88 -14.17 0.66
CA ARG A 244 7.37 -15.43 1.19
C ARG A 244 6.42 -16.57 0.82
N MET A 245 6.90 -17.58 0.12
CA MET A 245 6.13 -18.71 -0.36
C MET A 245 6.62 -20.07 0.14
N ALA A 246 7.90 -20.15 0.52
CA ALA A 246 8.57 -21.38 0.97
C ALA A 246 9.48 -21.07 2.17
N ASP A 247 10.10 -22.10 2.73
CA ASP A 247 11.15 -21.97 3.76
C ASP A 247 12.56 -22.12 3.16
N GLU A 248 12.63 -22.55 1.90
CA GLU A 248 13.86 -22.78 1.16
C GLU A 248 13.70 -22.41 -0.32
N GLU A 249 14.80 -22.45 -1.08
CA GLU A 249 14.78 -22.19 -2.52
C GLU A 249 13.88 -23.18 -3.25
N SER A 250 12.93 -22.68 -4.01
CA SER A 250 11.92 -23.47 -4.71
C SER A 250 11.50 -22.80 -6.01
N THR A 251 11.01 -23.59 -6.97
CA THR A 251 10.43 -23.05 -8.21
C THR A 251 8.93 -22.77 -8.01
N VAL A 252 8.54 -21.53 -8.16
CA VAL A 252 7.16 -21.04 -8.12
C VAL A 252 6.70 -20.74 -9.53
N THR A 253 5.50 -21.16 -9.89
CA THR A 253 4.90 -20.79 -11.18
C THR A 253 3.99 -19.57 -10.97
N VAL A 254 4.29 -18.47 -11.66
CA VAL A 254 3.48 -17.26 -11.64
C VAL A 254 2.63 -17.19 -12.90
N THR A 255 1.31 -17.22 -12.75
CA THR A 255 0.35 -17.01 -13.84
C THR A 255 0.04 -15.53 -13.96
N LEU A 256 0.25 -14.96 -15.14
CA LEU A 256 0.02 -13.55 -15.46
C LEU A 256 -1.46 -13.31 -15.84
N PRO A 257 -1.93 -12.05 -15.87
CA PRO A 257 -3.32 -11.71 -16.22
C PRO A 257 -3.75 -12.18 -17.62
N ASN A 258 -2.81 -12.33 -18.55
CA ASN A 258 -3.05 -12.86 -19.90
C ASN A 258 -3.12 -14.39 -19.98
N GLY A 259 -2.96 -15.09 -18.83
CA GLY A 259 -2.94 -16.54 -18.73
C GLY A 259 -1.60 -17.20 -19.06
N SER A 260 -0.54 -16.45 -19.38
CA SER A 260 0.81 -17.01 -19.53
C SER A 260 1.40 -17.38 -18.17
N GLU A 261 2.24 -18.41 -18.14
CA GLU A 261 2.90 -18.90 -16.95
C GLU A 261 4.40 -18.60 -17.02
N GLU A 262 4.94 -18.11 -15.91
CA GLU A 262 6.36 -17.78 -15.76
C GLU A 262 6.94 -18.50 -14.53
N PRO A 263 7.83 -19.48 -14.73
CA PRO A 263 8.52 -20.14 -13.62
C PRO A 263 9.59 -19.19 -13.04
N THR A 264 9.51 -18.94 -11.74
CA THR A 264 10.42 -18.04 -11.02
C THR A 264 11.00 -18.77 -9.81
N GLN A 265 12.30 -18.61 -9.58
CA GLN A 265 12.96 -19.16 -8.40
C GLN A 265 12.75 -18.25 -7.18
N THR A 266 12.48 -18.83 -6.04
CA THR A 266 12.51 -18.09 -4.77
C THR A 266 13.97 -17.90 -4.33
N THR A 267 14.19 -16.94 -3.45
CA THR A 267 15.48 -16.78 -2.76
C THR A 267 15.78 -17.99 -1.85
N ALA A 268 17.02 -18.09 -1.36
CA ALA A 268 17.40 -19.11 -0.37
C ALA A 268 16.53 -19.08 0.91
N ASN A 269 15.90 -17.95 1.21
CA ASN A 269 14.96 -17.79 2.32
C ASN A 269 13.49 -18.07 1.94
N GLY A 270 13.24 -18.60 0.75
CA GLY A 270 11.92 -18.94 0.26
C GLY A 270 11.06 -17.73 -0.17
N GLU A 271 11.67 -16.59 -0.41
CA GLU A 271 10.97 -15.37 -0.83
C GLU A 271 10.91 -15.30 -2.36
N LEU A 272 9.70 -15.22 -2.91
CA LEU A 272 9.46 -14.96 -4.33
C LEU A 272 9.67 -13.47 -4.59
N ILE A 273 10.70 -13.11 -5.36
CA ILE A 273 10.89 -11.76 -5.88
C ILE A 273 10.44 -11.78 -7.34
N PHE A 274 9.37 -11.01 -7.64
CA PHE A 274 8.79 -10.96 -8.97
C PHE A 274 8.79 -9.53 -9.51
N ALA A 275 9.38 -9.33 -10.69
CA ALA A 275 9.57 -8.01 -11.29
C ALA A 275 8.75 -7.81 -12.59
N ASN A 276 8.21 -8.87 -13.20
CA ASN A 276 7.41 -8.77 -14.42
C ASN A 276 5.96 -8.39 -14.11
N THR A 277 5.74 -7.18 -13.59
CA THR A 277 4.44 -6.64 -13.18
C THR A 277 3.91 -5.58 -14.16
N PHE A 278 4.26 -5.68 -15.44
CA PHE A 278 3.88 -4.67 -16.44
C PHE A 278 2.44 -4.79 -16.94
N GLN A 279 1.75 -5.89 -16.63
CA GLN A 279 0.36 -6.08 -17.02
C GLN A 279 -0.55 -5.80 -15.82
N GLN A 280 -1.56 -4.97 -16.01
CA GLN A 280 -2.59 -4.76 -15.00
C GLN A 280 -3.51 -5.99 -14.91
N GLY A 281 -3.86 -6.38 -13.69
CA GLY A 281 -4.79 -7.48 -13.46
C GLY A 281 -4.39 -8.37 -12.29
N VAL A 282 -4.92 -9.58 -12.28
CA VAL A 282 -4.70 -10.57 -11.22
C VAL A 282 -3.60 -11.53 -11.60
N TYR A 283 -2.62 -11.65 -10.74
CA TYR A 283 -1.54 -12.63 -10.81
C TYR A 283 -1.78 -13.74 -9.80
N ARG A 284 -1.29 -14.95 -10.09
CA ARG A 284 -1.36 -16.11 -9.19
C ARG A 284 0.01 -16.76 -9.13
N ALA A 285 0.56 -16.88 -7.93
CA ALA A 285 1.81 -17.61 -7.68
C ALA A 285 1.47 -18.94 -7.01
N VAL A 286 1.95 -20.05 -7.57
CA VAL A 286 1.62 -21.40 -7.12
C VAL A 286 2.91 -22.17 -6.79
N LEU A 287 2.95 -22.74 -5.58
CA LEU A 287 3.98 -23.66 -5.12
C LEU A 287 3.33 -24.90 -4.51
N GLY A 288 3.26 -25.99 -5.25
CA GLY A 288 2.58 -27.21 -4.80
C GLY A 288 1.09 -26.94 -4.55
N THR A 289 0.66 -27.02 -3.29
CA THR A 289 -0.72 -26.70 -2.85
C THR A 289 -0.87 -25.28 -2.33
N ASN A 290 0.21 -24.53 -2.20
CA ASN A 290 0.19 -23.15 -1.74
C ASN A 290 -0.04 -22.22 -2.95
N GLU A 291 -1.14 -21.49 -2.94
CA GLU A 291 -1.49 -20.50 -3.95
C GLU A 291 -1.65 -19.13 -3.30
N VAL A 292 -0.94 -18.15 -3.85
CA VAL A 292 -1.05 -16.74 -3.47
C VAL A 292 -1.46 -15.94 -4.68
N ALA A 293 -2.57 -15.21 -4.58
CA ALA A 293 -3.00 -14.28 -5.61
C ALA A 293 -2.72 -12.84 -5.19
N PHE A 294 -2.45 -11.97 -6.17
CA PHE A 294 -2.26 -10.54 -5.96
C PHE A 294 -2.71 -9.76 -7.19
N CYS A 295 -2.99 -8.47 -7.00
CA CYS A 295 -3.44 -7.58 -8.05
C CYS A 295 -2.34 -6.58 -8.39
N VAL A 296 -2.19 -6.29 -9.67
CA VAL A 296 -1.32 -5.20 -10.15
C VAL A 296 -2.22 -4.15 -10.81
N ASN A 297 -2.05 -2.89 -10.39
CA ASN A 297 -2.85 -1.78 -10.87
C ASN A 297 -1.95 -0.63 -11.36
N LEU A 298 -2.44 0.12 -12.34
CA LEU A 298 -1.86 1.40 -12.71
C LEU A 298 -2.37 2.47 -11.74
N LEU A 299 -1.61 2.74 -10.66
CA LEU A 299 -1.98 3.68 -9.59
C LEU A 299 -1.07 4.92 -9.57
N ASP A 300 -0.55 5.32 -10.71
CA ASP A 300 0.32 6.50 -10.83
C ASP A 300 -0.41 7.66 -11.51
N ALA A 301 -0.64 8.73 -10.75
CA ALA A 301 -1.28 9.94 -11.27
C ALA A 301 -0.44 10.64 -12.36
N SER A 302 0.87 10.41 -12.40
CA SER A 302 1.75 11.00 -13.42
C SER A 302 1.64 10.27 -14.75
N GLU A 303 1.40 8.96 -14.74
CA GLU A 303 1.17 8.15 -15.94
C GLU A 303 -0.23 8.38 -16.53
N SER A 304 -1.22 8.64 -15.68
CA SER A 304 -2.58 9.02 -16.12
C SER A 304 -2.65 10.45 -16.66
N ALA A 305 -1.65 11.31 -16.40
CA ALA A 305 -1.59 12.67 -16.89
C ALA A 305 -0.99 12.75 -18.31
N ILE A 306 -1.70 12.23 -19.30
CA ILE A 306 -1.28 12.14 -20.70
C ILE A 306 -1.50 13.43 -21.51
N GLY A 307 -1.82 14.54 -20.86
CA GLY A 307 -1.93 15.86 -21.52
C GLY A 307 -0.65 16.25 -22.24
N PRO A 308 -0.73 17.00 -23.36
CA PRO A 308 0.45 17.50 -24.05
C PRO A 308 1.31 18.33 -23.10
N ARG A 309 2.60 18.03 -23.05
CA ARG A 309 3.57 18.81 -22.28
C ARG A 309 4.22 19.84 -23.20
N GLU A 310 4.25 21.08 -22.78
CA GLU A 310 4.91 22.16 -23.52
C GLU A 310 6.44 22.05 -23.48
N GLU A 311 6.98 21.40 -22.44
CA GLU A 311 8.42 21.20 -22.25
C GLU A 311 8.73 19.72 -22.01
N LEU A 312 9.71 19.18 -22.74
CA LEU A 312 10.30 17.88 -22.50
C LEU A 312 11.70 18.04 -21.92
N GLN A 313 11.97 17.42 -20.78
CA GLN A 313 13.28 17.38 -20.16
C GLN A 313 13.99 16.09 -20.59
N LEU A 314 14.97 16.20 -21.48
CA LEU A 314 15.70 15.07 -22.07
C LEU A 314 17.04 14.83 -21.33
N GLY A 315 16.99 14.53 -20.04
CA GLY A 315 18.19 14.19 -19.25
C GLY A 315 19.36 15.16 -19.48
N GLU A 316 20.51 14.65 -19.97
CA GLU A 316 21.71 15.44 -20.25
C GLU A 316 21.57 16.40 -21.45
N TYR A 317 20.58 16.24 -22.31
CA TYR A 317 20.36 17.07 -23.51
C TYR A 317 19.57 18.35 -23.23
N GLY A 318 19.19 18.61 -21.99
CA GLY A 318 18.54 19.86 -21.59
C GLY A 318 17.04 19.92 -21.90
N ARG A 319 16.48 21.13 -21.83
CA ARG A 319 15.05 21.38 -22.12
C ARG A 319 14.84 21.52 -23.62
N VAL A 320 13.87 20.76 -24.13
CA VAL A 320 13.33 20.94 -25.47
C VAL A 320 11.92 21.47 -25.34
N GLU A 321 11.71 22.71 -25.80
CA GLU A 321 10.36 23.25 -25.94
C GLU A 321 9.71 22.64 -27.20
N ALA A 322 8.49 22.13 -27.02
CA ALA A 322 7.67 21.76 -28.18
C ALA A 322 7.24 23.06 -28.89
N THR A 323 8.05 23.53 -29.80
CA THR A 323 7.58 24.51 -30.78
C THR A 323 6.57 23.82 -31.67
N VAL A 324 5.29 24.07 -31.39
CA VAL A 324 4.22 23.74 -32.34
C VAL A 324 4.44 24.67 -33.55
N GLN A 325 5.32 24.29 -34.46
CA GLN A 325 5.20 24.73 -35.82
C GLN A 325 3.94 24.07 -36.38
N LEU A 326 2.82 24.73 -36.17
CA LEU A 326 1.67 24.56 -37.07
C LEU A 326 2.07 25.13 -38.41
N ASP A 327 2.93 24.43 -39.14
CA ASP A 327 2.95 24.52 -40.58
C ASP A 327 1.61 23.95 -41.06
N ALA A 328 0.59 24.80 -40.94
CA ALA A 328 -0.59 24.61 -41.76
C ALA A 328 -0.09 24.74 -43.18
N ASP A 329 0.20 23.64 -43.86
CA ASP A 329 0.28 23.57 -45.30
C ASP A 329 -1.03 24.18 -45.82
N LYS A 330 -1.03 25.50 -45.97
CA LYS A 330 -2.09 26.19 -46.65
C LYS A 330 -1.99 25.73 -48.10
N GLU A 331 -2.82 24.77 -48.48
CA GLU A 331 -2.88 24.26 -49.82
C GLU A 331 -3.17 25.42 -50.81
N ALA A 332 -2.15 26.21 -51.07
CA ALA A 332 -2.21 27.37 -51.94
C ALA A 332 -2.52 26.95 -53.41
N TRP A 333 -2.26 25.70 -53.75
CA TRP A 333 -2.50 25.17 -55.07
C TRP A 333 -3.98 25.28 -55.49
N ARG A 334 -4.93 25.23 -54.59
CA ARG A 334 -6.38 25.40 -54.88
C ARG A 334 -6.69 26.77 -55.42
N TRP A 335 -6.08 27.81 -54.86
CA TRP A 335 -6.26 29.17 -55.33
C TRP A 335 -5.58 29.41 -56.68
N ILE A 336 -4.42 28.80 -56.90
CA ILE A 336 -3.69 28.83 -58.19
C ILE A 336 -4.52 28.11 -59.27
N ALA A 337 -5.09 26.94 -58.94
CA ALA A 337 -5.95 26.19 -59.83
C ALA A 337 -7.23 26.96 -60.22
N MET A 338 -7.87 27.66 -59.26
CA MET A 338 -9.03 28.50 -59.54
C MET A 338 -8.66 29.72 -60.45
N LEU A 339 -7.49 30.30 -60.23
CA LEU A 339 -6.98 31.43 -61.04
C LEU A 339 -6.68 30.98 -62.48
N CYS A 340 -6.06 29.81 -62.67
CA CYS A 340 -5.84 29.20 -63.98
C CYS A 340 -7.17 28.89 -64.69
N LEU A 341 -8.17 28.32 -63.97
CA LEU A 341 -9.49 28.04 -64.50
C LEU A 341 -10.20 29.34 -64.94
N GLY A 342 -10.09 30.42 -64.14
CA GLY A 342 -10.63 31.74 -64.48
C GLY A 342 -9.98 32.32 -65.73
N PHE A 343 -8.66 32.13 -65.89
CA PHE A 343 -7.91 32.60 -67.07
C PHE A 343 -8.35 31.85 -68.36
N LEU A 344 -8.53 30.54 -68.26
CA LEU A 344 -9.03 29.70 -69.36
C LEU A 344 -10.47 30.05 -69.74
N MET A 345 -11.34 30.34 -68.77
CA MET A 345 -12.73 30.79 -69.03
C MET A 345 -12.72 32.19 -69.69
N PHE A 346 -11.84 33.10 -69.27
CA PHE A 346 -11.70 34.42 -69.85
C PHE A 346 -11.20 34.31 -71.30
N GLU A 347 -10.18 33.50 -71.57
CA GLU A 347 -9.63 33.24 -72.89
C GLU A 347 -10.70 32.64 -73.81
N TRP A 348 -11.44 31.62 -73.35
CA TRP A 348 -12.54 31.04 -74.09
C TRP A 348 -13.64 32.03 -74.41
N TRP A 349 -14.04 32.89 -73.42
CA TRP A 349 -15.03 33.98 -73.65
C TRP A 349 -14.52 35.00 -74.61
N PHE A 350 -13.28 35.42 -74.54
CA PHE A 350 -12.67 36.42 -75.45
C PHE A 350 -12.58 35.86 -76.87
N TYR A 351 -12.23 34.61 -77.05
CA TYR A 351 -12.18 33.97 -78.37
C TYR A 351 -13.56 33.86 -79.01
N HIS A 352 -14.57 33.49 -78.26
CA HIS A 352 -15.95 33.37 -78.78
C HIS A 352 -16.57 34.73 -79.11
N ARG A 353 -16.21 35.77 -78.45
CA ARG A 353 -16.71 37.13 -78.72
C ARG A 353 -16.10 37.76 -79.98
N ARG A 354 -15.01 37.23 -80.52
CA ARG A 354 -14.38 37.65 -81.75
C ARG A 354 -14.90 36.95 -83.03
N THR A 355 -15.63 35.89 -82.86
CA THR A 355 -16.19 35.04 -83.97
C THR A 355 -17.68 35.22 -84.16
N ALA A 356 -18.33 36.20 -83.50
CA ALA A 356 -19.73 36.61 -83.73
C ALA A 356 -19.77 37.95 -84.50
#